data_43e37aa9b1ed43c8dc7a35d6a13c45c7
#
_entry.id   43e37aa9b1ed43c8dc7a35d6a13c45c7
#
_cell.length_a   1.000
_cell.length_b   1.000
_cell.length_c   1.000
_cell.angle_alpha   90.00
_cell.angle_beta   90.00
_cell.angle_gamma   90.00
#
_symmetry.space_group_name_H-M   'P 1'
#
loop_
_entity.id
_entity.type
_entity.pdbx_description
1 polymer ?
#
loop_
_entity_poly.entity_id
_entity_poly.type
_entity_poly.pdbx_seq_one_letter_code
_entity_poly.pdbx_strand_id
1 'polypeptide(L)'
;MPNNMSLTEKNYDWLINLHHLNLKNKSILLIGGGEISKQYLKALLRLNISDITVVTKTGNQIREFCDFNKINLLTDGFERNLVSCGVKDLVIVATPIPLLIPATELAIKVGNTNVLIEKPGSLYHKKLSSLKSNAVKIRIAYNRIVYPNFYKLKTLIEKEGGITSCRFTFTEWLNRIDFTKYQKDEYKFWGISNSLHVISMAMELIGMPKKLSTNRSGFLKWHKSGSIFVGSGISEKNIPFSYHADWGSGGRWGIEIMTKENLYQLVPLEDLYATPKYSAERLQVPFKTAFSDTKPGLAEEIALMLQPNIEKKIPLVTSQKAAAYDKLAEKIFGYNTI
;
A
#
# COMPACT_ATOMS: atom_id res chain seq x y z
N MET A 1 2.72 -23.03 31.02
CA MET A 1 2.07 -23.50 29.77
C MET A 1 2.64 -22.68 28.66
N PRO A 2 3.10 -23.23 27.53
CA PRO A 2 3.57 -22.41 26.42
C PRO A 2 2.37 -21.61 25.89
N ASN A 3 2.50 -20.28 25.90
CA ASN A 3 1.51 -19.37 25.32
C ASN A 3 1.30 -19.76 23.84
N ASN A 4 0.17 -20.37 23.53
CA ASN A 4 -0.21 -20.67 22.15
C ASN A 4 -0.62 -19.36 21.45
N MET A 5 0.37 -18.59 20.97
CA MET A 5 0.14 -17.39 20.19
C MET A 5 -0.69 -17.74 18.96
N SER A 6 -1.70 -16.93 18.67
CA SER A 6 -2.49 -17.05 17.43
C SER A 6 -1.61 -16.81 16.19
N LEU A 7 -2.09 -17.20 15.00
CA LEU A 7 -1.36 -16.93 13.76
C LEU A 7 -1.15 -15.43 13.55
N THR A 8 -2.14 -14.61 13.89
CA THR A 8 -2.07 -13.15 13.76
C THR A 8 -1.05 -12.54 14.71
N GLU A 9 -0.94 -13.06 15.94
CA GLU A 9 0.10 -12.64 16.88
C GLU A 9 1.50 -13.02 16.40
N LYS A 10 1.70 -14.23 15.86
CA LYS A 10 2.97 -14.66 15.24
C LYS A 10 3.35 -13.78 14.05
N ASN A 11 2.37 -13.39 13.24
CA ASN A 11 2.59 -12.50 12.10
C ASN A 11 2.98 -11.09 12.56
N TYR A 12 2.31 -10.55 13.59
CA TYR A 12 2.69 -9.28 14.19
C TYR A 12 4.10 -9.34 14.76
N ASP A 13 4.42 -10.39 15.52
CA ASP A 13 5.76 -10.58 16.10
C ASP A 13 6.85 -10.63 15.02
N TRP A 14 6.60 -11.31 13.90
CA TRP A 14 7.54 -11.33 12.78
C TRP A 14 7.77 -9.93 12.20
N LEU A 15 6.71 -9.14 11.99
CA LEU A 15 6.79 -7.79 11.40
C LEU A 15 7.59 -6.79 12.25
N ILE A 16 7.57 -6.94 13.58
CA ILE A 16 8.32 -6.05 14.47
C ILE A 16 9.78 -6.48 14.70
N ASN A 17 10.18 -7.65 14.19
CA ASN A 17 11.50 -8.24 14.41
C ASN A 17 12.33 -8.38 13.13
N LEU A 18 12.11 -7.54 12.10
CA LEU A 18 12.79 -7.63 10.80
C LEU A 18 14.31 -7.45 10.88
N HIS A 19 14.83 -6.79 11.91
CA HIS A 19 16.26 -6.58 12.13
C HIS A 19 17.05 -7.89 12.37
N HIS A 20 16.36 -9.00 12.66
CA HIS A 20 16.98 -10.33 12.78
C HIS A 20 17.15 -11.05 11.43
N LEU A 21 16.58 -10.50 10.34
CA LEU A 21 16.66 -11.13 9.04
C LEU A 21 18.07 -10.96 8.43
N ASN A 22 18.62 -12.05 7.93
CA ASN A 22 19.86 -12.00 7.14
C ASN A 22 19.54 -11.84 5.65
N LEU A 23 19.49 -10.58 5.20
CA LEU A 23 19.22 -10.21 3.80
C LEU A 23 20.45 -9.61 3.09
N LYS A 24 21.61 -9.63 3.71
CA LYS A 24 22.86 -8.99 3.23
C LYS A 24 23.26 -9.44 1.81
N ASN A 25 23.02 -10.71 1.48
CA ASN A 25 23.40 -11.28 0.19
C ASN A 25 22.30 -11.14 -0.88
N LYS A 26 21.28 -10.34 -0.63
CA LYS A 26 20.19 -10.09 -1.57
C LYS A 26 20.52 -8.95 -2.52
N SER A 27 20.22 -9.14 -3.80
CA SER A 27 20.43 -8.18 -4.86
C SER A 27 19.12 -7.53 -5.28
N ILE A 28 19.09 -6.20 -5.34
CA ILE A 28 17.88 -5.43 -5.61
C ILE A 28 18.07 -4.52 -6.82
N LEU A 29 17.07 -4.49 -7.67
CA LEU A 29 16.93 -3.50 -8.72
C LEU A 29 15.75 -2.56 -8.38
N LEU A 30 16.04 -1.28 -8.21
CA LEU A 30 15.03 -0.23 -8.03
C LEU A 30 14.89 0.59 -9.31
N ILE A 31 13.72 0.54 -9.93
CA ILE A 31 13.41 1.31 -11.13
C ILE A 31 12.59 2.54 -10.74
N GLY A 32 13.20 3.71 -10.81
CA GLY A 32 12.63 4.99 -10.39
C GLY A 32 13.63 5.81 -9.60
N GLY A 33 13.46 7.14 -9.56
CA GLY A 33 14.40 8.07 -8.92
C GLY A 33 13.71 9.21 -8.19
N GLY A 34 12.43 9.07 -7.87
CA GLY A 34 11.65 10.08 -7.13
C GLY A 34 11.72 9.91 -5.62
N GLU A 35 10.90 10.69 -4.90
CA GLU A 35 10.87 10.67 -3.43
C GLU A 35 10.53 9.29 -2.85
N ILE A 36 9.61 8.54 -3.46
CA ILE A 36 9.29 7.19 -2.99
C ILE A 36 10.46 6.23 -3.16
N SER A 37 11.24 6.37 -4.24
CA SER A 37 12.46 5.58 -4.45
C SER A 37 13.48 5.81 -3.33
N LYS A 38 13.65 7.05 -2.87
CA LYS A 38 14.50 7.38 -1.72
C LYS A 38 14.02 6.71 -0.42
N GLN A 39 12.69 6.61 -0.22
CA GLN A 39 12.13 5.89 0.93
C GLN A 39 12.39 4.38 0.85
N TYR A 40 12.30 3.78 -0.36
CA TYR A 40 12.70 2.39 -0.57
C TYR A 40 14.19 2.17 -0.26
N LEU A 41 15.07 3.05 -0.71
CA LEU A 41 16.50 2.93 -0.41
C LEU A 41 16.79 2.97 1.09
N LYS A 42 16.12 3.87 1.83
CA LYS A 42 16.23 3.89 3.30
C LYS A 42 15.81 2.55 3.92
N ALA A 43 14.69 1.99 3.48
CA ALA A 43 14.20 0.71 3.98
C ALA A 43 15.15 -0.46 3.63
N LEU A 44 15.70 -0.49 2.42
CA LEU A 44 16.70 -1.49 1.98
C LEU A 44 17.96 -1.45 2.84
N LEU A 45 18.49 -0.25 3.11
CA LEU A 45 19.67 -0.07 3.97
C LEU A 45 19.38 -0.50 5.41
N ARG A 46 18.19 -0.23 5.95
CA ARG A 46 17.77 -0.72 7.28
C ARG A 46 17.67 -2.23 7.36
N LEU A 47 17.34 -2.88 6.26
CA LEU A 47 17.36 -4.36 6.13
C LEU A 47 18.76 -4.93 5.86
N ASN A 48 19.81 -4.12 5.96
CA ASN A 48 21.22 -4.48 5.71
C ASN A 48 21.47 -5.01 4.29
N ILE A 49 20.70 -4.57 3.29
CA ILE A 49 20.91 -4.91 1.88
C ILE A 49 21.87 -3.89 1.27
N SER A 50 22.95 -4.35 0.65
CA SER A 50 23.98 -3.50 0.06
C SER A 50 24.12 -3.64 -1.47
N ASP A 51 23.75 -4.79 -2.07
CA ASP A 51 23.73 -4.92 -3.54
C ASP A 51 22.46 -4.30 -4.09
N ILE A 52 22.51 -2.99 -4.30
CA ILE A 52 21.39 -2.19 -4.81
C ILE A 52 21.83 -1.48 -6.09
N THR A 53 21.07 -1.70 -7.17
CA THR A 53 21.18 -0.92 -8.41
C THR A 53 19.92 -0.10 -8.59
N VAL A 54 20.07 1.20 -8.81
CA VAL A 54 18.98 2.12 -9.13
C VAL A 54 19.04 2.47 -10.60
N VAL A 55 17.92 2.37 -11.29
CA VAL A 55 17.76 2.80 -12.69
C VAL A 55 16.73 3.90 -12.77
N THR A 56 17.12 5.06 -13.29
CA THR A 56 16.25 6.23 -13.41
C THR A 56 16.52 7.01 -14.69
N LYS A 57 15.63 7.95 -15.05
CA LYS A 57 15.81 8.77 -16.26
C LYS A 57 16.96 9.79 -16.09
N THR A 58 16.97 10.57 -15.00
CA THR A 58 17.92 11.67 -14.80
C THR A 58 18.76 11.53 -13.52
N GLY A 59 18.23 10.91 -12.48
CA GLY A 59 18.89 10.73 -11.20
C GLY A 59 18.97 11.99 -10.30
N ASN A 60 18.53 13.15 -10.73
CA ASN A 60 18.74 14.44 -10.04
C ASN A 60 18.28 14.44 -8.57
N GLN A 61 17.16 13.78 -8.27
CA GLN A 61 16.58 13.76 -6.91
C GLN A 61 17.22 12.74 -5.98
N ILE A 62 18.01 11.78 -6.51
CA ILE A 62 18.46 10.61 -5.76
C ILE A 62 20.01 10.45 -5.79
N ARG A 63 20.70 11.15 -6.67
CA ARG A 63 22.15 11.03 -6.90
C ARG A 63 22.94 11.20 -5.62
N GLU A 64 22.79 12.32 -4.92
CA GLU A 64 23.51 12.61 -3.66
C GLU A 64 23.32 11.48 -2.63
N PHE A 65 22.09 10.95 -2.52
CA PHE A 65 21.79 9.84 -1.61
C PHE A 65 22.48 8.54 -2.05
N CYS A 66 22.52 8.26 -3.36
CA CYS A 66 23.18 7.08 -3.90
C CYS A 66 24.70 7.17 -3.72
N ASP A 67 25.30 8.32 -4.03
CA ASP A 67 26.73 8.56 -3.89
C ASP A 67 27.18 8.41 -2.42
N PHE A 68 26.46 9.02 -1.49
CA PHE A 68 26.73 8.92 -0.05
C PHE A 68 26.67 7.47 0.47
N ASN A 69 25.72 6.68 0.00
CA ASN A 69 25.52 5.30 0.43
C ASN A 69 26.22 4.27 -0.48
N LYS A 70 27.02 4.70 -1.47
CA LYS A 70 27.72 3.86 -2.44
C LYS A 70 26.79 2.90 -3.21
N ILE A 71 25.60 3.41 -3.57
CA ILE A 71 24.59 2.67 -4.33
C ILE A 71 24.84 2.89 -5.82
N ASN A 72 24.84 1.81 -6.62
CA ASN A 72 25.00 1.90 -8.06
C ASN A 72 23.80 2.63 -8.71
N LEU A 73 24.07 3.75 -9.39
CA LEU A 73 23.06 4.59 -10.03
C LEU A 73 23.28 4.65 -11.54
N LEU A 74 22.33 4.12 -12.31
CA LEU A 74 22.28 4.16 -13.76
C LEU A 74 21.22 5.16 -14.23
N THR A 75 21.60 6.10 -15.08
CA THR A 75 20.72 7.09 -15.72
C THR A 75 20.32 6.66 -17.14
N ASP A 76 19.59 7.52 -17.86
CA ASP A 76 19.10 7.30 -19.25
C ASP A 76 17.92 6.32 -19.39
N GLY A 77 17.25 5.99 -18.28
CA GLY A 77 16.01 5.24 -18.29
C GLY A 77 16.17 3.73 -18.20
N PHE A 78 15.06 3.07 -17.91
CA PHE A 78 15.04 1.64 -17.73
C PHE A 78 15.13 0.87 -19.06
N GLU A 79 14.68 1.44 -20.17
CA GLU A 79 14.73 0.83 -21.49
C GLU A 79 16.17 0.52 -21.94
N ARG A 80 17.11 1.40 -21.58
CA ARG A 80 18.54 1.23 -21.92
C ARG A 80 19.27 0.29 -20.96
N ASN A 81 18.92 0.35 -19.70
CA ASN A 81 19.77 -0.23 -18.63
C ASN A 81 19.33 -1.60 -18.13
N LEU A 82 18.05 -2.00 -18.28
CA LEU A 82 17.56 -3.23 -17.63
C LEU A 82 18.28 -4.50 -18.10
N VAL A 83 18.63 -4.60 -19.36
CA VAL A 83 19.33 -5.79 -19.91
C VAL A 83 20.69 -5.95 -19.23
N SER A 84 21.44 -4.87 -19.03
CA SER A 84 22.77 -4.92 -18.37
C SER A 84 22.71 -5.15 -16.86
N CYS A 85 21.57 -4.86 -16.21
CA CYS A 85 21.39 -5.09 -14.77
C CYS A 85 21.27 -6.58 -14.41
N GLY A 86 20.90 -7.43 -15.37
CA GLY A 86 20.71 -8.86 -15.14
C GLY A 86 19.50 -9.18 -14.25
N VAL A 87 19.45 -10.43 -13.78
CA VAL A 87 18.41 -10.91 -12.88
C VAL A 87 18.77 -10.60 -11.43
N LYS A 88 17.82 -10.10 -10.65
CA LYS A 88 17.98 -9.74 -9.24
C LYS A 88 17.00 -10.53 -8.35
N ASP A 89 17.31 -10.64 -7.06
CA ASP A 89 16.41 -11.30 -6.09
C ASP A 89 15.07 -10.57 -5.97
N LEU A 90 15.05 -9.24 -6.16
CA LEU A 90 13.83 -8.43 -6.16
C LEU A 90 13.98 -7.22 -7.09
N VAL A 91 12.97 -6.98 -7.90
CA VAL A 91 12.80 -5.73 -8.65
C VAL A 91 11.69 -4.91 -7.98
N ILE A 92 11.99 -3.65 -7.66
CA ILE A 92 11.01 -2.67 -7.16
C ILE A 92 10.77 -1.64 -8.27
N VAL A 93 9.53 -1.53 -8.73
CA VAL A 93 9.14 -0.57 -9.77
C VAL A 93 8.43 0.61 -9.13
N ALA A 94 9.11 1.74 -9.04
CA ALA A 94 8.68 2.98 -8.38
C ALA A 94 8.76 4.20 -9.33
N THR A 95 8.33 3.99 -10.56
CA THR A 95 8.22 5.01 -11.63
C THR A 95 6.89 5.79 -11.49
N PRO A 96 6.69 6.90 -12.24
CA PRO A 96 5.36 7.47 -12.43
C PRO A 96 4.35 6.43 -12.93
N ILE A 97 3.08 6.58 -12.52
CA ILE A 97 2.02 5.56 -12.75
C ILE A 97 1.95 5.04 -14.20
N PRO A 98 2.02 5.88 -15.24
CA PRO A 98 1.95 5.40 -16.63
C PRO A 98 3.09 4.47 -17.04
N LEU A 99 4.23 4.53 -16.33
CA LEU A 99 5.43 3.74 -16.61
C LEU A 99 5.56 2.48 -15.73
N LEU A 100 4.68 2.28 -14.74
CA LEU A 100 4.73 1.11 -13.83
C LEU A 100 4.59 -0.20 -14.61
N ILE A 101 3.60 -0.32 -15.47
CA ILE A 101 3.37 -1.53 -16.28
C ILE A 101 4.49 -1.75 -17.29
N PRO A 102 4.87 -0.78 -18.16
CA PRO A 102 5.97 -0.95 -19.11
C PRO A 102 7.29 -1.36 -18.46
N ALA A 103 7.67 -0.73 -17.35
CA ALA A 103 8.89 -1.08 -16.61
C ALA A 103 8.83 -2.51 -16.03
N THR A 104 7.66 -2.92 -15.52
CA THR A 104 7.42 -4.27 -15.01
C THR A 104 7.54 -5.31 -16.12
N GLU A 105 6.88 -5.11 -17.25
CA GLU A 105 6.93 -6.03 -18.40
C GLU A 105 8.36 -6.20 -18.92
N LEU A 106 9.11 -5.11 -19.02
CA LEU A 106 10.51 -5.17 -19.43
C LEU A 106 11.37 -5.91 -18.39
N ALA A 107 11.19 -5.65 -17.10
CA ALA A 107 11.91 -6.37 -16.04
C ALA A 107 11.65 -7.88 -16.09
N ILE A 108 10.41 -8.30 -16.35
CA ILE A 108 10.03 -9.70 -16.53
C ILE A 108 10.67 -10.28 -17.81
N LYS A 109 10.64 -9.54 -18.92
CA LYS A 109 11.23 -9.96 -20.19
C LYS A 109 12.74 -10.23 -20.07
N VAL A 110 13.45 -9.51 -19.21
CA VAL A 110 14.89 -9.77 -18.92
C VAL A 110 15.12 -10.92 -17.93
N GLY A 111 14.07 -11.62 -17.49
CA GLY A 111 14.16 -12.82 -16.67
C GLY A 111 13.90 -12.62 -15.18
N ASN A 112 13.53 -11.43 -14.71
CA ASN A 112 13.21 -11.21 -13.31
C ASN A 112 11.86 -11.85 -12.94
N THR A 113 11.83 -12.59 -11.83
CA THR A 113 10.66 -13.37 -11.41
C THR A 113 10.02 -12.92 -10.11
N ASN A 114 10.56 -11.89 -9.45
CA ASN A 114 10.09 -11.36 -8.18
C ASN A 114 9.99 -9.84 -8.27
N VAL A 115 8.76 -9.29 -8.44
CA VAL A 115 8.54 -7.88 -8.78
C VAL A 115 7.53 -7.26 -7.81
N LEU A 116 7.93 -6.17 -7.16
CA LEU A 116 7.08 -5.29 -6.35
C LEU A 116 6.83 -3.99 -7.12
N ILE A 117 5.57 -3.68 -7.39
CA ILE A 117 5.16 -2.51 -8.16
C ILE A 117 4.51 -1.48 -7.23
N GLU A 118 4.92 -0.21 -7.29
CA GLU A 118 4.26 0.86 -6.55
C GLU A 118 2.75 0.93 -6.85
N LYS A 119 1.97 1.25 -5.81
CA LYS A 119 0.52 1.44 -5.96
C LYS A 119 0.22 2.69 -6.84
N PRO A 120 -0.89 2.70 -7.55
CA PRO A 120 -1.91 1.66 -7.67
C PRO A 120 -1.51 0.54 -8.65
N GLY A 121 -0.32 0.55 -9.22
CA GLY A 121 0.14 -0.31 -10.31
C GLY A 121 -0.37 0.15 -11.67
N SER A 122 -1.61 0.60 -11.76
CA SER A 122 -2.22 1.22 -12.94
C SER A 122 -3.44 2.04 -12.52
N LEU A 123 -3.86 3.00 -13.34
CA LEU A 123 -5.16 3.68 -13.20
C LEU A 123 -6.33 2.86 -13.80
N TYR A 124 -6.03 1.72 -14.42
CA TYR A 124 -6.99 0.91 -15.17
C TYR A 124 -6.94 -0.54 -14.72
N HIS A 125 -7.98 -1.02 -14.05
CA HIS A 125 -8.05 -2.36 -13.50
C HIS A 125 -7.78 -3.48 -14.53
N LYS A 126 -8.15 -3.29 -15.81
CA LYS A 126 -7.89 -4.27 -16.87
C LYS A 126 -6.40 -4.50 -17.10
N LYS A 127 -5.58 -3.43 -17.06
CA LYS A 127 -4.12 -3.53 -17.20
C LYS A 127 -3.48 -4.31 -16.03
N LEU A 128 -3.97 -4.11 -14.81
CA LEU A 128 -3.52 -4.90 -13.66
C LEU A 128 -3.95 -6.36 -13.78
N SER A 129 -5.19 -6.62 -14.23
CA SER A 129 -5.69 -7.98 -14.41
C SER A 129 -4.92 -8.77 -15.46
N SER A 130 -4.32 -8.10 -16.46
CA SER A 130 -3.50 -8.75 -17.50
C SER A 130 -2.11 -9.16 -17.01
N LEU A 131 -1.61 -8.58 -15.92
CA LEU A 131 -0.34 -8.95 -15.29
C LEU A 131 -0.47 -10.29 -14.55
N LYS A 132 -0.71 -11.37 -15.29
CA LYS A 132 -0.80 -12.72 -14.75
C LYS A 132 0.38 -13.55 -15.21
N SER A 133 1.05 -14.21 -14.27
CA SER A 133 2.06 -15.20 -14.58
C SER A 133 2.14 -16.21 -13.42
N ASN A 134 2.15 -17.50 -13.73
CA ASN A 134 2.41 -18.53 -12.74
C ASN A 134 3.91 -18.65 -12.40
N ALA A 135 4.77 -18.15 -13.28
CA ALA A 135 6.24 -18.19 -13.11
C ALA A 135 6.82 -16.92 -12.44
N VAL A 136 6.04 -15.83 -12.34
CA VAL A 136 6.51 -14.55 -11.82
C VAL A 136 5.66 -14.13 -10.63
N LYS A 137 6.30 -13.87 -9.50
CA LYS A 137 5.66 -13.28 -8.32
C LYS A 137 5.54 -11.77 -8.51
N ILE A 138 4.33 -11.28 -8.75
CA ILE A 138 4.01 -9.84 -8.88
C ILE A 138 3.16 -9.43 -7.68
N ARG A 139 3.58 -8.34 -7.00
CA ARG A 139 2.83 -7.73 -5.90
C ARG A 139 2.72 -6.22 -6.10
N ILE A 140 1.62 -5.64 -5.61
CA ILE A 140 1.40 -4.19 -5.62
C ILE A 140 1.61 -3.66 -4.22
N ALA A 141 2.40 -2.59 -4.10
CA ALA A 141 2.90 -2.04 -2.84
C ALA A 141 1.82 -1.24 -2.08
N TYR A 142 0.89 -1.93 -1.47
CA TYR A 142 -0.05 -1.35 -0.50
C TYR A 142 0.56 -1.41 0.91
N ASN A 143 1.64 -0.68 1.11
CA ASN A 143 2.52 -0.75 2.28
C ASN A 143 1.81 -0.74 3.64
N ARG A 144 0.73 0.05 3.79
CA ARG A 144 0.02 0.19 5.08
C ARG A 144 -0.66 -1.07 5.57
N ILE A 145 -1.02 -2.01 4.70
CA ILE A 145 -1.68 -3.27 5.10
C ILE A 145 -0.73 -4.26 5.78
N VAL A 146 0.58 -4.04 5.67
CA VAL A 146 1.61 -4.84 6.36
C VAL A 146 2.34 -4.05 7.44
N TYR A 147 1.96 -2.80 7.68
CA TYR A 147 2.52 -2.02 8.78
C TYR A 147 2.09 -2.61 10.13
N PRO A 148 2.97 -2.66 11.13
CA PRO A 148 2.71 -3.34 12.40
C PRO A 148 1.43 -2.92 13.13
N ASN A 149 1.02 -1.64 13.09
CA ASN A 149 -0.23 -1.20 13.73
C ASN A 149 -1.46 -1.92 13.17
N PHE A 150 -1.47 -2.20 11.86
CA PHE A 150 -2.56 -2.91 11.20
C PHE A 150 -2.66 -4.37 11.67
N TYR A 151 -1.52 -5.04 11.88
CA TYR A 151 -1.47 -6.39 12.43
C TYR A 151 -1.75 -6.41 13.94
N LYS A 152 -1.32 -5.37 14.69
CA LYS A 152 -1.74 -5.18 16.08
C LYS A 152 -3.26 -5.06 16.19
N LEU A 153 -3.88 -4.26 15.33
CA LEU A 153 -5.34 -4.15 15.26
C LEU A 153 -6.00 -5.51 14.96
N LYS A 154 -5.50 -6.28 13.97
CA LYS A 154 -6.02 -7.62 13.67
C LYS A 154 -5.97 -8.56 14.89
N THR A 155 -4.88 -8.50 15.66
CA THR A 155 -4.72 -9.31 16.88
C THR A 155 -5.78 -8.96 17.93
N LEU A 156 -6.09 -7.66 18.09
CA LEU A 156 -7.11 -7.21 19.04
C LEU A 156 -8.51 -7.62 18.58
N ILE A 157 -8.82 -7.43 17.31
CA ILE A 157 -10.09 -7.86 16.71
C ILE A 157 -10.32 -9.37 16.90
N GLU A 158 -9.29 -10.18 16.68
CA GLU A 158 -9.38 -11.64 16.85
C GLU A 158 -9.70 -12.02 18.30
N LYS A 159 -9.07 -11.36 19.28
CA LYS A 159 -9.32 -11.58 20.71
C LYS A 159 -10.73 -11.20 21.14
N GLU A 160 -11.36 -10.25 20.49
CA GLU A 160 -12.70 -9.75 20.80
C GLU A 160 -13.82 -10.41 19.97
N GLY A 161 -13.48 -11.49 19.26
CA GLY A 161 -14.44 -12.31 18.52
C GLY A 161 -14.84 -11.73 17.15
N GLY A 162 -14.10 -10.75 16.64
CA GLY A 162 -14.26 -10.24 15.27
C GLY A 162 -14.90 -8.85 15.18
N ILE A 163 -15.14 -8.44 13.95
CA ILE A 163 -15.68 -7.10 13.59
C ILE A 163 -17.20 -7.16 13.55
N THR A 164 -17.86 -6.21 14.21
CA THR A 164 -19.32 -6.03 14.15
C THR A 164 -19.74 -5.05 13.05
N SER A 165 -18.97 -3.98 12.85
CA SER A 165 -19.18 -3.00 11.77
C SER A 165 -17.92 -2.20 11.47
N CYS A 166 -17.91 -1.46 10.35
CA CYS A 166 -16.78 -0.64 9.93
C CYS A 166 -17.25 0.71 9.39
N ARG A 167 -16.51 1.76 9.69
CA ARG A 167 -16.64 3.07 9.03
C ARG A 167 -15.26 3.52 8.53
N PHE A 168 -15.17 4.09 7.33
CA PHE A 168 -13.92 4.65 6.84
C PHE A 168 -14.12 5.97 6.10
N THR A 169 -13.11 6.83 6.16
CA THR A 169 -13.13 8.16 5.56
C THR A 169 -11.89 8.37 4.70
N PHE A 170 -12.07 9.01 3.53
CA PHE A 170 -10.96 9.29 2.60
C PHE A 170 -11.02 10.73 2.07
N THR A 171 -11.31 11.68 2.97
CA THR A 171 -11.26 13.11 2.66
C THR A 171 -9.84 13.53 2.31
N GLU A 172 -9.69 14.26 1.20
CA GLU A 172 -8.42 14.77 0.71
C GLU A 172 -8.22 16.24 1.11
N TRP A 173 -6.99 16.59 1.42
CA TRP A 173 -6.61 17.98 1.65
C TRP A 173 -6.24 18.65 0.34
N LEU A 174 -7.20 19.34 -0.29
CA LEU A 174 -7.04 19.94 -1.61
C LEU A 174 -5.88 20.93 -1.69
N ASN A 175 -5.60 21.66 -0.62
CA ASN A 175 -4.50 22.62 -0.51
C ASN A 175 -3.11 21.95 -0.53
N ARG A 176 -3.02 20.62 -0.39
CA ARG A 176 -1.76 19.87 -0.46
C ARG A 176 -1.57 19.15 -1.80
N ILE A 177 -2.53 19.26 -2.71
CA ILE A 177 -2.43 18.67 -4.04
C ILE A 177 -1.61 19.61 -4.92
N ASP A 178 -0.43 19.16 -5.31
CA ASP A 178 0.44 19.88 -6.25
C ASP A 178 0.05 19.53 -7.68
N PHE A 179 -0.64 20.44 -8.35
CA PHE A 179 -1.12 20.27 -9.74
C PHE A 179 -0.04 20.35 -10.81
N THR A 180 1.22 20.53 -10.43
CA THR A 180 2.37 20.49 -11.35
C THR A 180 3.07 19.13 -11.35
N LYS A 181 2.78 18.27 -10.36
CA LYS A 181 3.54 17.06 -10.06
C LYS A 181 3.12 15.84 -10.87
N TYR A 182 1.82 15.74 -11.19
CA TYR A 182 1.25 14.52 -11.78
C TYR A 182 0.66 14.77 -13.16
N GLN A 183 0.38 13.70 -13.90
CA GLN A 183 -0.29 13.79 -15.20
C GLN A 183 -1.80 14.02 -15.04
N LYS A 184 -2.46 14.54 -16.10
CA LYS A 184 -3.90 14.85 -16.07
C LYS A 184 -4.78 13.67 -15.65
N ASP A 185 -4.47 12.47 -16.12
CA ASP A 185 -5.24 11.28 -15.78
C ASP A 185 -5.10 10.89 -14.28
N GLU A 186 -3.97 11.17 -13.64
CA GLU A 186 -3.80 10.93 -12.22
C GLU A 186 -4.74 11.80 -11.38
N TYR A 187 -4.94 13.06 -11.76
CA TYR A 187 -5.92 13.94 -11.10
C TYR A 187 -7.36 13.51 -11.42
N LYS A 188 -7.65 13.15 -12.67
CA LYS A 188 -8.97 12.66 -13.08
C LYS A 188 -9.38 11.40 -12.30
N PHE A 189 -8.42 10.51 -11.99
CA PHE A 189 -8.61 9.28 -11.24
C PHE A 189 -7.98 9.34 -9.85
N TRP A 190 -8.07 10.51 -9.17
CA TRP A 190 -7.44 10.73 -7.87
C TRP A 190 -7.84 9.73 -6.79
N GLY A 191 -9.08 9.26 -6.82
CA GLY A 191 -9.55 8.21 -5.93
C GLY A 191 -8.76 6.90 -6.06
N ILE A 192 -8.31 6.55 -7.28
CA ILE A 192 -7.46 5.39 -7.53
C ILE A 192 -6.00 5.73 -7.21
N SER A 193 -5.50 6.86 -7.68
CA SER A 193 -4.09 7.22 -7.49
C SER A 193 -3.74 7.48 -6.02
N ASN A 194 -4.68 7.95 -5.19
CA ASN A 194 -4.41 8.36 -3.81
C ASN A 194 -5.30 7.69 -2.75
N SER A 195 -6.63 7.80 -2.82
CA SER A 195 -7.55 7.37 -1.76
C SER A 195 -7.62 5.84 -1.56
N LEU A 196 -7.11 5.04 -2.51
CA LEU A 196 -7.07 3.58 -2.42
C LEU A 196 -6.32 3.05 -1.19
N HIS A 197 -5.42 3.80 -0.57
CA HIS A 197 -4.79 3.39 0.68
C HIS A 197 -5.82 3.09 1.77
N VAL A 198 -6.81 3.95 1.95
CA VAL A 198 -7.86 3.75 2.96
C VAL A 198 -8.80 2.63 2.54
N ILE A 199 -9.28 2.67 1.30
CA ILE A 199 -10.25 1.70 0.78
C ILE A 199 -9.67 0.28 0.86
N SER A 200 -8.42 0.08 0.43
CA SER A 200 -7.76 -1.23 0.48
C SER A 200 -7.59 -1.75 1.91
N MET A 201 -7.16 -0.88 2.85
CA MET A 201 -7.04 -1.27 4.26
C MET A 201 -8.38 -1.68 4.87
N ALA A 202 -9.46 -0.92 4.59
CA ALA A 202 -10.78 -1.29 5.05
C ALA A 202 -11.21 -2.65 4.48
N MET A 203 -11.04 -2.87 3.17
CA MET A 203 -11.39 -4.15 2.52
C MET A 203 -10.53 -5.33 3.00
N GLU A 204 -9.28 -5.09 3.38
CA GLU A 204 -8.44 -6.15 4.02
C GLU A 204 -8.99 -6.62 5.37
N LEU A 205 -9.65 -5.74 6.12
CA LEU A 205 -10.26 -6.07 7.40
C LEU A 205 -11.62 -6.77 7.21
N ILE A 206 -12.51 -6.16 6.42
CA ILE A 206 -13.90 -6.59 6.34
C ILE A 206 -14.24 -7.48 5.14
N GLY A 207 -13.36 -7.62 4.14
CA GLY A 207 -13.63 -8.28 2.85
C GLY A 207 -14.27 -7.34 1.83
N MET A 208 -14.36 -7.78 0.57
CA MET A 208 -14.96 -7.00 -0.52
C MET A 208 -16.47 -6.85 -0.33
N PRO A 209 -17.09 -5.78 -0.88
CA PRO A 209 -18.54 -5.61 -0.79
C PRO A 209 -19.30 -6.65 -1.61
N LYS A 210 -20.28 -7.33 -1.00
CA LYS A 210 -21.32 -8.09 -1.72
C LYS A 210 -22.57 -7.25 -2.01
N LYS A 211 -22.81 -6.21 -1.18
CA LYS A 211 -23.85 -5.17 -1.42
C LYS A 211 -23.19 -3.82 -1.24
N LEU A 212 -23.45 -2.88 -2.13
CA LEU A 212 -22.88 -1.54 -2.11
C LEU A 212 -23.90 -0.52 -2.65
N SER A 213 -24.16 0.52 -1.88
CA SER A 213 -24.88 1.73 -2.29
C SER A 213 -23.89 2.90 -2.30
N THR A 214 -23.91 3.69 -3.36
CA THR A 214 -22.99 4.82 -3.56
C THR A 214 -23.76 6.06 -3.92
N ASN A 215 -23.45 7.20 -3.29
CA ASN A 215 -23.95 8.51 -3.65
C ASN A 215 -22.78 9.47 -3.84
N ARG A 216 -22.93 10.38 -4.78
CA ARG A 216 -21.91 11.36 -5.15
C ARG A 216 -22.55 12.71 -5.38
N SER A 217 -21.86 13.77 -4.95
CA SER A 217 -22.26 15.14 -5.18
C SER A 217 -21.04 16.06 -5.23
N GLY A 218 -21.29 17.35 -5.37
CA GLY A 218 -20.24 18.36 -5.49
C GLY A 218 -19.53 18.32 -6.84
N PHE A 219 -18.56 19.23 -7.01
CA PHE A 219 -17.83 19.41 -8.26
C PHE A 219 -16.44 19.98 -8.00
N LEU A 220 -15.45 19.46 -8.71
CA LEU A 220 -14.10 20.06 -8.80
C LEU A 220 -13.70 20.14 -10.29
N LYS A 221 -13.13 21.26 -10.72
CA LYS A 221 -12.72 21.46 -12.12
C LYS A 221 -11.85 20.35 -12.67
N TRP A 222 -10.97 19.80 -11.82
CA TRP A 222 -10.01 18.75 -12.17
C TRP A 222 -10.53 17.33 -11.89
N HIS A 223 -11.61 17.18 -11.07
CA HIS A 223 -12.20 15.88 -10.71
C HIS A 223 -13.71 15.93 -10.91
N LYS A 224 -14.13 15.73 -12.15
CA LYS A 224 -15.53 15.94 -12.58
C LYS A 224 -16.54 14.94 -12.01
N SER A 225 -16.08 13.80 -11.47
CA SER A 225 -16.97 12.77 -10.92
C SER A 225 -17.59 13.15 -9.56
N GLY A 226 -17.13 14.24 -8.95
CA GLY A 226 -17.64 14.76 -7.68
C GLY A 226 -16.55 15.20 -6.72
N SER A 227 -16.96 15.74 -5.57
CA SER A 227 -16.09 16.09 -4.45
C SER A 227 -16.58 15.50 -3.13
N ILE A 228 -17.83 15.01 -3.10
CA ILE A 228 -18.44 14.37 -1.92
C ILE A 228 -18.84 12.96 -2.31
N PHE A 229 -18.40 11.98 -1.51
CA PHE A 229 -18.61 10.55 -1.74
C PHE A 229 -19.11 9.92 -0.46
N VAL A 230 -20.33 9.39 -0.46
CA VAL A 230 -20.92 8.71 0.67
C VAL A 230 -21.55 7.41 0.24
N GLY A 231 -21.52 6.42 1.13
CA GLY A 231 -22.16 5.15 0.82
C GLY A 231 -22.08 4.16 1.97
N SER A 232 -22.74 3.05 1.75
CA SER A 232 -22.80 1.95 2.71
C SER A 232 -22.91 0.60 2.00
N GLY A 233 -22.65 -0.46 2.73
CA GLY A 233 -22.75 -1.80 2.17
C GLY A 233 -22.66 -2.90 3.20
N ILE A 234 -22.66 -4.13 2.69
CA ILE A 234 -22.39 -5.34 3.44
C ILE A 234 -21.26 -6.09 2.73
N SER A 235 -20.22 -6.45 3.45
CA SER A 235 -19.07 -7.17 2.92
C SER A 235 -19.36 -8.66 2.72
N GLU A 236 -18.45 -9.37 2.02
CA GLU A 236 -18.48 -10.83 1.86
C GLU A 236 -18.46 -11.56 3.20
N LYS A 237 -17.86 -10.98 4.24
CA LYS A 237 -17.86 -11.50 5.62
C LYS A 237 -19.14 -11.14 6.41
N ASN A 238 -20.19 -10.63 5.75
CA ASN A 238 -21.43 -10.14 6.34
C ASN A 238 -21.27 -8.95 7.31
N ILE A 239 -20.20 -8.17 7.21
CA ILE A 239 -19.93 -7.01 8.04
C ILE A 239 -20.58 -5.79 7.38
N PRO A 240 -21.52 -5.08 8.04
CA PRO A 240 -22.03 -3.81 7.58
C PRO A 240 -20.95 -2.73 7.66
N PHE A 241 -20.90 -1.86 6.65
CA PHE A 241 -19.96 -0.75 6.64
C PHE A 241 -20.55 0.50 6.01
N SER A 242 -19.96 1.65 6.33
CA SER A 242 -20.21 2.94 5.68
C SER A 242 -18.91 3.65 5.35
N TYR A 243 -18.96 4.55 4.36
CA TYR A 243 -17.85 5.44 4.05
C TYR A 243 -18.32 6.86 3.79
N HIS A 244 -17.39 7.80 4.01
CA HIS A 244 -17.61 9.22 3.77
C HIS A 244 -16.31 9.88 3.28
N ALA A 245 -16.42 10.80 2.33
CA ALA A 245 -15.38 11.74 1.99
C ALA A 245 -16.02 13.05 1.51
N ASP A 246 -15.55 14.16 2.05
CA ASP A 246 -15.85 15.50 1.54
C ASP A 246 -14.53 16.22 1.30
N TRP A 247 -14.15 16.32 0.03
CA TRP A 247 -12.87 16.93 -0.36
C TRP A 247 -12.90 18.47 -0.30
N GLY A 248 -14.07 19.05 -0.08
CA GLY A 248 -14.24 20.49 0.14
C GLY A 248 -14.32 20.90 1.61
N SER A 249 -14.21 19.93 2.54
CA SER A 249 -14.41 20.15 3.96
C SER A 249 -13.22 19.69 4.81
N GLY A 250 -13.37 19.80 6.12
CA GLY A 250 -12.44 19.25 7.11
C GLY A 250 -12.48 17.72 7.16
N GLY A 251 -11.45 17.16 7.75
CA GLY A 251 -11.31 15.70 7.89
C GLY A 251 -10.07 15.16 7.20
N ARG A 252 -9.89 13.86 7.30
CA ARG A 252 -8.74 13.15 6.72
C ARG A 252 -9.06 11.66 6.52
N TRP A 253 -8.08 10.91 6.13
CA TRP A 253 -8.08 9.46 6.04
C TRP A 253 -8.24 8.82 7.42
N GLY A 254 -9.13 7.87 7.52
CA GLY A 254 -9.33 7.14 8.76
C GLY A 254 -10.13 5.86 8.56
N ILE A 255 -9.92 4.91 9.46
CA ILE A 255 -10.67 3.65 9.52
C ILE A 255 -11.08 3.43 10.95
N GLU A 256 -12.34 3.12 11.16
CA GLU A 256 -12.93 2.81 12.44
C GLU A 256 -13.56 1.43 12.39
N ILE A 257 -13.14 0.58 13.31
CA ILE A 257 -13.59 -0.81 13.43
C ILE A 257 -14.29 -0.98 14.77
N MET A 258 -15.54 -1.37 14.73
CA MET A 258 -16.30 -1.72 15.92
C MET A 258 -16.24 -3.23 16.14
N THR A 259 -16.00 -3.61 17.39
CA THR A 259 -16.08 -4.95 17.92
C THR A 259 -17.17 -5.02 19.00
N LYS A 260 -17.25 -6.10 19.76
CA LYS A 260 -18.16 -6.19 20.90
C LYS A 260 -17.70 -5.35 22.09
N GLU A 261 -16.38 -5.09 22.19
CA GLU A 261 -15.76 -4.47 23.37
C GLU A 261 -15.23 -3.06 23.11
N ASN A 262 -14.76 -2.78 21.88
CA ASN A 262 -14.10 -1.52 21.57
C ASN A 262 -14.50 -0.93 20.22
N LEU A 263 -14.36 0.39 20.11
CA LEU A 263 -14.17 1.10 18.84
C LEU A 263 -12.66 1.30 18.63
N TYR A 264 -12.08 0.62 17.64
CA TYR A 264 -10.71 0.85 17.22
C TYR A 264 -10.63 1.88 16.09
N GLN A 265 -9.62 2.76 16.14
CA GLN A 265 -9.45 3.84 15.18
C GLN A 265 -8.01 3.89 14.66
N LEU A 266 -7.85 3.81 13.34
CA LEU A 266 -6.63 4.19 12.62
C LEU A 266 -6.84 5.62 12.07
N VAL A 267 -6.63 6.63 12.91
CA VAL A 267 -6.85 8.06 12.62
C VAL A 267 -5.80 8.89 13.39
N PRO A 268 -4.67 9.29 12.73
CA PRO A 268 -4.28 8.97 11.35
C PRO A 268 -4.05 7.47 11.12
N LEU A 269 -3.88 7.05 9.85
CA LEU A 269 -3.75 5.63 9.51
C LEU A 269 -2.54 4.94 10.14
N GLU A 270 -1.52 5.71 10.49
CA GLU A 270 -0.26 5.25 11.08
C GLU A 270 -0.35 5.05 12.59
N ASP A 271 -1.38 5.57 13.25
CA ASP A 271 -1.64 5.40 14.69
C ASP A 271 -2.73 4.35 14.95
N LEU A 272 -2.85 3.93 16.20
CA LEU A 272 -3.91 3.03 16.65
C LEU A 272 -4.47 3.54 17.97
N TYR A 273 -5.79 3.69 18.03
CA TYR A 273 -6.53 4.08 19.23
C TYR A 273 -7.66 3.11 19.49
N ALA A 274 -8.08 3.04 20.75
CA ALA A 274 -9.26 2.30 21.21
C ALA A 274 -10.14 3.18 22.07
N THR A 275 -11.45 3.10 21.88
CA THR A 275 -12.45 3.66 22.79
C THR A 275 -13.25 2.49 23.34
N PRO A 276 -13.14 2.17 24.64
CA PRO A 276 -13.87 1.06 25.26
C PRO A 276 -15.39 1.26 25.16
N LYS A 277 -16.11 0.16 25.10
CA LYS A 277 -17.57 0.16 25.19
C LYS A 277 -18.04 0.90 26.45
N TYR A 278 -19.07 1.71 26.29
CA TYR A 278 -19.61 2.58 27.35
C TYR A 278 -18.66 3.68 27.86
N SER A 279 -17.60 3.99 27.11
CA SER A 279 -16.68 5.10 27.36
C SER A 279 -16.66 6.08 26.20
N ALA A 280 -16.31 7.33 26.45
CA ALA A 280 -15.96 8.32 25.43
C ALA A 280 -14.44 8.57 25.37
N GLU A 281 -13.67 7.93 26.24
CA GLU A 281 -12.23 8.12 26.35
C GLU A 281 -11.51 7.41 25.20
N ARG A 282 -10.75 8.16 24.42
CA ARG A 282 -9.93 7.66 23.33
C ARG A 282 -8.50 7.39 23.82
N LEU A 283 -8.15 6.13 23.94
CA LEU A 283 -6.87 5.67 24.46
C LEU A 283 -5.94 5.28 23.29
N GLN A 284 -4.68 5.71 23.34
CA GLN A 284 -3.69 5.26 22.38
C GLN A 284 -3.31 3.80 22.68
N VAL A 285 -3.35 2.97 21.64
CA VAL A 285 -2.90 1.57 21.73
C VAL A 285 -1.46 1.49 21.26
N PRO A 286 -0.51 1.18 22.16
CA PRO A 286 0.88 1.08 21.79
C PRO A 286 1.14 -0.13 20.90
N PHE A 287 2.03 0.05 19.93
CA PHE A 287 2.57 -1.01 19.08
C PHE A 287 4.06 -0.78 18.82
N LYS A 288 4.76 -1.84 18.43
CA LYS A 288 6.18 -1.79 18.08
C LYS A 288 6.34 -1.79 16.55
N THR A 289 7.47 -1.28 16.08
CA THR A 289 7.91 -1.38 14.68
C THR A 289 9.37 -1.83 14.66
N ALA A 290 9.80 -2.51 13.60
CA ALA A 290 11.20 -2.88 13.43
C ALA A 290 12.07 -1.63 13.21
N PHE A 291 11.57 -0.66 12.43
CA PHE A 291 12.30 0.56 12.07
C PHE A 291 11.35 1.77 12.15
N SER A 292 11.61 2.68 13.08
CA SER A 292 10.78 3.87 13.31
C SER A 292 11.09 5.03 12.33
N ASP A 293 12.23 4.98 11.66
CA ASP A 293 12.73 6.02 10.74
C ASP A 293 12.51 5.70 9.26
N THR A 294 11.84 4.60 8.96
CA THR A 294 11.41 4.26 7.59
C THR A 294 9.95 4.62 7.37
N LYS A 295 9.58 4.84 6.11
CA LYS A 295 8.16 5.02 5.76
C LYS A 295 7.38 3.75 6.11
N PRO A 296 6.23 3.87 6.81
CA PRO A 296 5.46 2.74 7.28
C PRO A 296 5.19 1.67 6.22
N GLY A 297 5.53 0.42 6.51
CA GLY A 297 5.23 -0.75 5.70
C GLY A 297 6.23 -1.06 4.58
N LEU A 298 7.16 -0.15 4.22
CA LEU A 298 8.09 -0.42 3.10
C LEU A 298 9.14 -1.49 3.43
N ALA A 299 9.71 -1.47 4.62
CA ALA A 299 10.67 -2.49 5.05
C ALA A 299 9.97 -3.86 5.17
N GLU A 300 8.75 -3.87 5.67
CA GLU A 300 7.90 -5.05 5.80
C GLU A 300 7.57 -5.67 4.42
N GLU A 301 7.19 -4.86 3.42
CA GLU A 301 6.92 -5.34 2.06
C GLU A 301 8.18 -5.94 1.42
N ILE A 302 9.31 -5.26 1.50
CA ILE A 302 10.60 -5.75 0.97
C ILE A 302 10.96 -7.09 1.62
N ALA A 303 10.89 -7.17 2.95
CA ALA A 303 11.21 -8.38 3.69
C ALA A 303 10.28 -9.55 3.29
N LEU A 304 8.97 -9.30 3.13
CA LEU A 304 7.99 -10.30 2.67
C LEU A 304 8.27 -10.76 1.23
N MET A 305 8.64 -9.84 0.32
CA MET A 305 9.03 -10.23 -1.05
C MET A 305 10.22 -11.16 -1.07
N LEU A 306 11.18 -10.97 -0.16
CA LEU A 306 12.40 -11.78 -0.04
C LEU A 306 12.23 -13.04 0.83
N GLN A 307 11.10 -13.20 1.54
CA GLN A 307 10.79 -14.33 2.42
C GLN A 307 9.49 -15.03 1.99
N PRO A 308 9.47 -15.84 0.92
CA PRO A 308 8.25 -16.37 0.31
C PRO A 308 7.44 -17.28 1.25
N ASN A 309 8.06 -17.98 2.20
CA ASN A 309 7.36 -18.81 3.18
C ASN A 309 6.58 -17.98 4.21
N ILE A 310 7.05 -16.77 4.51
CA ILE A 310 6.36 -15.84 5.40
C ILE A 310 5.29 -15.07 4.61
N GLU A 311 5.58 -14.69 3.37
CA GLU A 311 4.62 -14.00 2.50
C GLU A 311 3.34 -14.82 2.27
N LYS A 312 3.41 -16.15 2.29
CA LYS A 312 2.22 -17.01 2.30
C LYS A 312 1.32 -16.83 3.53
N LYS A 313 1.90 -16.43 4.68
CA LYS A 313 1.17 -16.20 5.96
C LYS A 313 0.76 -14.74 6.12
N ILE A 314 1.54 -13.82 5.56
CA ILE A 314 1.33 -12.36 5.54
C ILE A 314 1.25 -11.92 4.07
N PRO A 315 0.13 -12.19 3.37
CA PRO A 315 0.09 -12.01 1.92
C PRO A 315 0.09 -10.53 1.53
N LEU A 316 0.97 -10.21 0.58
CA LEU A 316 0.95 -8.94 -0.13
C LEU A 316 -0.14 -8.92 -1.20
N VAL A 317 -0.53 -7.72 -1.63
CA VAL A 317 -1.59 -7.54 -2.63
C VAL A 317 -1.12 -8.03 -4.00
N THR A 318 -1.83 -8.99 -4.58
CA THR A 318 -1.62 -9.44 -5.96
C THR A 318 -2.16 -8.42 -6.97
N SER A 319 -1.74 -8.50 -8.23
CA SER A 319 -2.29 -7.65 -9.29
C SER A 319 -3.80 -7.85 -9.48
N GLN A 320 -4.32 -9.07 -9.30
CA GLN A 320 -5.75 -9.37 -9.35
C GLN A 320 -6.52 -8.72 -8.20
N LYS A 321 -5.97 -8.75 -6.99
CA LYS A 321 -6.57 -8.11 -5.82
C LYS A 321 -6.55 -6.59 -5.94
N ALA A 322 -5.45 -6.01 -6.42
CA ALA A 322 -5.36 -4.58 -6.73
C ALA A 322 -6.41 -4.17 -7.78
N ALA A 323 -6.57 -4.95 -8.86
CA ALA A 323 -7.60 -4.71 -9.86
C ALA A 323 -9.02 -4.75 -9.28
N ALA A 324 -9.27 -5.60 -8.26
CA ALA A 324 -10.55 -5.61 -7.55
C ALA A 324 -10.77 -4.33 -6.73
N TYR A 325 -9.72 -3.79 -6.10
CA TYR A 325 -9.78 -2.50 -5.42
C TYR A 325 -10.04 -1.34 -6.37
N ASP A 326 -9.37 -1.33 -7.53
CA ASP A 326 -9.62 -0.32 -8.58
C ASP A 326 -11.08 -0.37 -9.03
N LYS A 327 -11.63 -1.55 -9.29
CA LYS A 327 -13.03 -1.76 -9.66
C LYS A 327 -14.02 -1.28 -8.60
N LEU A 328 -13.66 -1.43 -7.32
CA LEU A 328 -14.44 -0.88 -6.21
C LEU A 328 -14.36 0.66 -6.21
N ALA A 329 -13.17 1.23 -6.36
CA ALA A 329 -12.97 2.67 -6.47
C ALA A 329 -13.73 3.27 -7.66
N GLU A 330 -13.73 2.62 -8.84
CA GLU A 330 -14.53 3.04 -9.98
C GLU A 330 -16.02 3.18 -9.63
N LYS A 331 -16.57 2.25 -8.87
CA LYS A 331 -17.96 2.32 -8.40
C LYS A 331 -18.18 3.46 -7.40
N ILE A 332 -17.29 3.61 -6.42
CA ILE A 332 -17.36 4.64 -5.38
C ILE A 332 -17.26 6.03 -6.00
N PHE A 333 -16.29 6.25 -6.87
CA PHE A 333 -16.00 7.55 -7.49
C PHE A 333 -16.79 7.78 -8.79
N GLY A 334 -17.42 6.76 -9.36
CA GLY A 334 -18.13 6.85 -10.62
C GLY A 334 -17.23 7.07 -11.83
N TYR A 335 -16.08 6.48 -11.80
CA TYR A 335 -15.20 6.50 -12.96
C TYR A 335 -15.70 5.53 -14.03
N ASN A 336 -15.77 6.03 -15.27
CA ASN A 336 -15.95 5.20 -16.45
C ASN A 336 -14.53 4.88 -16.97
N THR A 337 -13.97 3.76 -16.53
CA THR A 337 -12.69 3.28 -17.06
C THR A 337 -12.99 2.33 -18.19
N ILE A 338 -12.47 2.67 -19.38
CA ILE A 338 -12.58 1.91 -20.63
C ILE A 338 -11.69 0.67 -20.59
#